data_44a21fd4b669df6edeae47b6e43cbfc4
#
_entry.id   44a21fd4b669df6edeae47b6e43cbfc4
#
_cell.length_a   1.000
_cell.length_b   1.000
_cell.length_c   1.000
_cell.angle_alpha   90.00
_cell.angle_beta   90.00
_cell.angle_gamma   90.00
#
_symmetry.space_group_name_H-M   'P 1'
#
loop_
_entity.id
_entity.type
_entity.pdbx_description
1 polymer ?
#
loop_
_entity_poly.entity_id
_entity_poly.type
_entity_poly.pdbx_seq_one_letter_code
_entity_poly.pdbx_strand_id
1 'polypeptide(L)'
;MGLFSFGTHLSYLSVASTVIPWVDCPKIESCPHLLTTMTTQTLDGVTVNTQANVYFDGKCVSHSVTFPDGTRKSVGVVLPATLTFNTGAPEIMECVAGACEYKLAGSDVWVRSSAGERFSAPGNSKFDIRVTDAYHYICHFG
;
A
#
# COMPACT_ATOMS: atom_id res chain seq x y z
N MET A 1 79.62 -1.46 0.88
CA MET A 1 79.49 -0.05 1.26
C MET A 1 78.10 0.38 0.93
N GLY A 2 77.35 0.75 1.94
CA GLY A 2 76.15 1.63 1.91
C GLY A 2 74.83 0.93 1.88
N LEU A 3 74.34 0.44 3.04
CA LEU A 3 72.94 0.16 3.30
C LEU A 3 72.17 1.48 3.45
N PHE A 4 71.04 1.64 2.71
CA PHE A 4 69.98 2.57 3.09
C PHE A 4 68.67 1.81 3.22
N SER A 5 68.25 1.65 4.47
CA SER A 5 66.96 1.16 4.90
C SER A 5 65.97 2.29 4.75
N PHE A 6 64.91 2.10 3.96
CA PHE A 6 63.72 2.96 4.00
C PHE A 6 62.61 2.22 4.71
N GLY A 7 62.37 2.65 5.94
CA GLY A 7 61.21 2.24 6.70
C GLY A 7 59.93 2.93 6.15
N THR A 8 59.02 2.12 5.69
CA THR A 8 57.67 2.60 5.35
C THR A 8 56.79 2.56 6.60
N HIS A 9 56.50 3.74 7.15
CA HIS A 9 55.55 3.93 8.21
C HIS A 9 54.14 3.79 7.61
N LEU A 10 53.46 2.67 7.87
CA LEU A 10 52.04 2.52 7.59
C LEU A 10 51.25 3.16 8.73
N SER A 11 50.71 4.33 8.49
CA SER A 11 49.77 4.99 9.42
C SER A 11 48.42 4.29 9.32
N TYR A 12 48.07 3.54 10.32
CA TYR A 12 46.72 3.01 10.52
C TYR A 12 45.80 4.19 10.91
N LEU A 13 44.94 4.60 9.99
CA LEU A 13 43.81 5.48 10.31
C LEU A 13 42.76 4.64 11.05
N SER A 14 42.72 4.79 12.36
CA SER A 14 41.67 4.29 13.23
C SER A 14 40.37 5.05 12.91
N VAL A 15 39.46 4.40 12.20
CA VAL A 15 38.06 4.90 12.10
C VAL A 15 37.40 4.66 13.45
N ALA A 16 37.27 5.72 14.22
CA ALA A 16 36.47 5.69 15.42
C ALA A 16 35.00 5.42 15.04
N SER A 17 34.54 4.22 15.40
CA SER A 17 33.12 3.86 15.35
C SER A 17 32.40 4.74 16.35
N THR A 18 31.74 5.78 15.84
CA THR A 18 30.85 6.60 16.67
C THR A 18 29.57 5.78 16.86
N VAL A 19 29.53 5.06 17.98
CA VAL A 19 28.28 4.46 18.47
C VAL A 19 27.39 5.61 18.86
N ILE A 20 26.35 5.85 18.08
CA ILE A 20 25.30 6.82 18.45
C ILE A 20 24.57 6.21 19.65
N PRO A 21 24.63 6.82 20.84
CA PRO A 21 23.86 6.34 21.97
C PRO A 21 22.38 6.45 21.61
N TRP A 22 21.65 5.36 21.88
CA TRP A 22 20.18 5.36 21.83
C TRP A 22 19.71 6.45 22.76
N VAL A 23 19.28 7.58 22.17
CA VAL A 23 18.59 8.62 22.94
C VAL A 23 17.34 7.97 23.53
N ASP A 24 17.25 7.97 24.85
CA ASP A 24 16.08 7.57 25.58
C ASP A 24 14.85 8.23 24.93
N CYS A 25 14.01 7.39 24.34
CA CYS A 25 12.70 7.83 23.90
C CYS A 25 11.94 8.27 25.17
N PRO A 26 11.55 9.54 25.30
CA PRO A 26 10.80 9.94 26.48
C PRO A 26 9.53 9.09 26.54
N LYS A 27 9.28 8.51 27.72
CA LYS A 27 8.06 7.78 28.02
C LYS A 27 6.87 8.59 27.54
N ILE A 28 6.18 8.06 26.53
CA ILE A 28 4.91 8.61 26.07
C ILE A 28 3.88 8.17 27.10
N GLU A 29 3.88 8.84 28.25
CA GLU A 29 2.77 8.78 29.17
C GLU A 29 1.74 9.81 28.68
N SER A 30 0.54 9.30 28.45
CA SER A 30 -0.69 10.08 28.30
C SER A 30 -0.88 10.83 26.98
N CYS A 31 -1.11 10.06 25.91
CA CYS A 31 -2.01 10.51 24.86
C CYS A 31 -3.25 9.59 24.87
N PRO A 32 -4.36 10.00 25.47
CA PRO A 32 -5.61 9.26 25.40
C PRO A 32 -6.34 9.55 24.09
N HIS A 33 -5.70 9.30 22.97
CA HIS A 33 -6.38 9.45 21.69
C HIS A 33 -5.96 8.34 20.72
N LEU A 34 -6.96 7.54 20.41
CA LEU A 34 -7.03 6.62 19.28
C LEU A 34 -5.95 5.52 19.25
N LEU A 35 -6.14 4.53 20.10
CA LEU A 35 -5.95 3.16 19.63
C LEU A 35 -7.02 2.91 18.56
N THR A 36 -6.81 3.44 17.37
CA THR A 36 -7.38 2.84 16.18
C THR A 36 -6.72 1.47 16.10
N THR A 37 -7.38 0.45 16.63
CA THR A 37 -7.03 -0.92 16.37
C THR A 37 -7.06 -1.04 14.84
N MET A 38 -5.89 -1.03 14.23
CA MET A 38 -5.71 -1.42 12.85
C MET A 38 -6.11 -2.88 12.80
N THR A 39 -7.40 -3.13 12.56
CA THR A 39 -7.91 -4.50 12.37
C THR A 39 -7.29 -4.95 11.05
N THR A 40 -6.22 -5.74 11.14
CA THR A 40 -5.63 -6.36 9.95
C THR A 40 -6.65 -7.33 9.39
N GLN A 41 -7.24 -6.98 8.26
CA GLN A 41 -8.15 -7.87 7.56
C GLN A 41 -7.36 -8.95 6.83
N THR A 42 -7.69 -10.21 7.06
CA THR A 42 -7.06 -11.37 6.42
C THR A 42 -8.06 -12.11 5.54
N LEU A 43 -7.56 -12.80 4.52
CA LEU A 43 -8.32 -13.72 3.69
C LEU A 43 -7.70 -15.10 3.85
N ASP A 44 -8.39 -16.00 4.53
CA ASP A 44 -7.89 -17.34 4.83
C ASP A 44 -8.36 -18.36 3.79
N GLY A 45 -7.53 -19.39 3.55
CA GLY A 45 -7.88 -20.51 2.67
C GLY A 45 -8.00 -20.14 1.20
N VAL A 46 -7.37 -19.05 0.74
CA VAL A 46 -7.44 -18.58 -0.64
C VAL A 46 -6.22 -19.00 -1.46
N THR A 47 -6.42 -19.16 -2.77
CA THR A 47 -5.32 -19.24 -3.74
C THR A 47 -5.01 -17.84 -4.25
N VAL A 48 -3.74 -17.42 -4.19
CA VAL A 48 -3.27 -16.14 -4.67
C VAL A 48 -2.51 -16.31 -5.98
N ASN A 49 -2.89 -15.55 -7.01
CA ASN A 49 -2.04 -15.42 -8.19
C ASN A 49 -0.83 -14.54 -7.83
N THR A 50 0.36 -15.14 -7.86
CA THR A 50 1.60 -14.43 -7.47
C THR A 50 2.05 -13.38 -8.47
N GLN A 51 1.63 -13.50 -9.74
CA GLN A 51 1.86 -12.43 -10.71
C GLN A 51 0.85 -11.31 -10.48
N ALA A 52 1.36 -10.12 -10.18
CA ALA A 52 0.54 -8.95 -9.98
C ALA A 52 -0.08 -8.45 -11.29
N ASN A 53 -1.30 -7.92 -11.18
CA ASN A 53 -1.89 -7.07 -12.23
C ASN A 53 -1.40 -5.64 -11.99
N VAL A 54 -0.77 -5.05 -12.99
CA VAL A 54 -0.22 -3.69 -12.92
C VAL A 54 -0.98 -2.81 -13.91
N TYR A 55 -1.56 -1.73 -13.43
CA TYR A 55 -2.37 -0.78 -14.20
C TYR A 55 -1.82 0.63 -14.04
N PHE A 56 -2.08 1.49 -15.04
CA PHE A 56 -1.75 2.92 -15.00
C PHE A 56 -0.28 3.19 -14.63
N ASP A 57 0.65 2.53 -15.32
CA ASP A 57 2.10 2.66 -15.11
C ASP A 57 2.52 2.45 -13.63
N GLY A 58 1.90 1.47 -12.97
CA GLY A 58 2.19 1.12 -11.58
C GLY A 58 1.40 1.93 -10.53
N LYS A 59 0.49 2.81 -10.93
CA LYS A 59 -0.35 3.56 -9.98
C LYS A 59 -1.43 2.71 -9.33
N CYS A 60 -1.77 1.57 -9.91
CA CYS A 60 -2.62 0.56 -9.30
C CYS A 60 -2.00 -0.82 -9.49
N VAL A 61 -1.85 -1.54 -8.40
CA VAL A 61 -1.30 -2.91 -8.38
C VAL A 61 -2.23 -3.80 -7.57
N SER A 62 -2.57 -4.98 -8.10
CA SER A 62 -3.41 -5.94 -7.38
C SER A 62 -2.98 -7.37 -7.62
N HIS A 63 -3.35 -8.26 -6.71
CA HIS A 63 -3.28 -9.70 -6.87
C HIS A 63 -4.68 -10.29 -6.90
N SER A 64 -4.92 -11.20 -7.85
CA SER A 64 -6.17 -11.96 -7.89
C SER A 64 -6.13 -13.06 -6.84
N VAL A 65 -7.23 -13.23 -6.12
CA VAL A 65 -7.43 -14.28 -5.13
C VAL A 65 -8.68 -15.08 -5.49
N THR A 66 -8.61 -16.39 -5.28
CA THR A 66 -9.71 -17.31 -5.54
C THR A 66 -10.00 -18.11 -4.28
N PHE A 67 -11.24 -18.11 -3.86
CA PHE A 67 -11.74 -18.88 -2.73
C PHE A 67 -12.03 -20.34 -3.15
N PRO A 68 -12.11 -21.31 -2.19
CA PRO A 68 -12.40 -22.71 -2.51
C PRO A 68 -13.74 -22.93 -3.21
N ASP A 69 -14.71 -22.03 -3.03
CA ASP A 69 -16.02 -22.07 -3.69
C ASP A 69 -16.02 -21.48 -5.11
N GLY A 70 -14.84 -21.07 -5.60
CA GLY A 70 -14.68 -20.44 -6.91
C GLY A 70 -14.91 -18.92 -6.92
N THR A 71 -15.31 -18.32 -5.80
CA THR A 71 -15.45 -16.85 -5.69
C THR A 71 -14.12 -16.17 -5.96
N ARG A 72 -14.14 -15.12 -6.77
CA ARG A 72 -12.95 -14.36 -7.13
C ARG A 72 -13.01 -12.94 -6.56
N LYS A 73 -11.87 -12.49 -6.07
CA LYS A 73 -11.64 -11.11 -5.63
C LYS A 73 -10.27 -10.64 -6.09
N SER A 74 -10.00 -9.36 -5.93
CA SER A 74 -8.62 -8.88 -5.99
C SER A 74 -8.28 -8.06 -4.75
N VAL A 75 -7.04 -8.14 -4.32
CA VAL A 75 -6.49 -7.35 -3.23
C VAL A 75 -5.42 -6.44 -3.82
N GLY A 76 -5.52 -5.14 -3.55
CA GLY A 76 -4.63 -4.21 -4.21
C GLY A 76 -4.44 -2.89 -3.49
N VAL A 77 -3.62 -2.07 -4.12
CA VAL A 77 -3.34 -0.70 -3.71
C VAL A 77 -3.43 0.25 -4.90
N VAL A 78 -4.03 1.40 -4.68
CA VAL A 78 -3.95 2.55 -5.57
C VAL A 78 -3.05 3.59 -4.92
N LEU A 79 -2.01 3.99 -5.63
CA LEU A 79 -1.08 5.04 -5.22
C LEU A 79 -1.64 6.42 -5.60
N PRO A 80 -1.10 7.51 -5.03
CA PRO A 80 -1.56 8.87 -5.30
C PRO A 80 -1.71 9.17 -6.80
N ALA A 81 -2.94 9.35 -7.24
CA ALA A 81 -3.32 9.61 -8.64
C ALA A 81 -4.83 9.92 -8.75
N THR A 82 -5.23 10.39 -9.94
CA THR A 82 -6.63 10.37 -10.41
C THR A 82 -6.70 9.41 -11.59
N LEU A 83 -7.52 8.38 -11.48
CA LEU A 83 -7.60 7.27 -12.43
C LEU A 83 -9.05 7.01 -12.83
N THR A 84 -9.25 6.49 -14.04
CA THR A 84 -10.56 6.03 -14.53
C THR A 84 -10.51 4.52 -14.75
N PHE A 85 -11.35 3.78 -14.03
CA PHE A 85 -11.51 2.34 -14.19
C PHE A 85 -12.74 2.03 -15.04
N ASN A 86 -12.61 1.07 -15.94
CA ASN A 86 -13.72 0.51 -16.69
C ASN A 86 -14.11 -0.82 -16.05
N THR A 87 -15.40 -1.02 -15.84
CA THR A 87 -15.97 -2.24 -15.27
C THR A 87 -16.56 -3.11 -16.38
N GLY A 88 -16.24 -4.40 -16.40
CA GLY A 88 -16.93 -5.39 -17.23
C GLY A 88 -18.12 -5.97 -16.49
N ALA A 89 -17.91 -6.65 -15.37
CA ALA A 89 -18.91 -7.08 -14.41
C ALA A 89 -19.16 -5.99 -13.36
N PRO A 90 -20.25 -6.06 -12.59
CA PRO A 90 -20.42 -5.23 -11.40
C PRO A 90 -19.28 -5.48 -10.40
N GLU A 91 -18.83 -4.44 -9.73
CA GLU A 91 -17.76 -4.52 -8.76
C GLU A 91 -18.15 -3.83 -7.45
N ILE A 92 -17.70 -4.38 -6.34
CA ILE A 92 -17.79 -3.72 -5.03
C ILE A 92 -16.38 -3.46 -4.55
N MET A 93 -16.05 -2.19 -4.40
CA MET A 93 -14.78 -1.74 -3.86
C MET A 93 -14.91 -1.56 -2.35
N GLU A 94 -14.16 -2.34 -1.59
CA GLU A 94 -14.08 -2.26 -0.13
C GLU A 94 -12.76 -1.60 0.26
N CYS A 95 -12.84 -0.51 1.01
CA CYS A 95 -11.66 0.18 1.53
C CYS A 95 -11.13 -0.57 2.76
N VAL A 96 -9.89 -1.08 2.68
CA VAL A 96 -9.22 -1.75 3.80
C VAL A 96 -8.44 -0.76 4.64
N ALA A 97 -7.74 0.17 3.98
CA ALA A 97 -6.96 1.21 4.67
C ALA A 97 -6.79 2.42 3.75
N GLY A 98 -6.56 3.58 4.35
CA GLY A 98 -6.51 4.85 3.63
C GLY A 98 -7.89 5.40 3.32
N ALA A 99 -7.98 6.20 2.27
CA ALA A 99 -9.23 6.74 1.75
C ALA A 99 -9.10 7.13 0.28
N CYS A 100 -10.20 7.15 -0.42
CA CYS A 100 -10.30 7.71 -1.75
C CYS A 100 -11.55 8.58 -1.88
N GLU A 101 -11.64 9.30 -2.97
CA GLU A 101 -12.90 9.84 -3.47
C GLU A 101 -13.19 9.18 -4.81
N TYR A 102 -14.40 8.76 -5.01
CA TYR A 102 -14.86 8.14 -6.25
C TYR A 102 -16.03 8.90 -6.86
N LYS A 103 -16.19 8.73 -8.16
CA LYS A 103 -17.29 9.33 -8.91
C LYS A 103 -17.77 8.32 -9.96
N LEU A 104 -19.02 7.89 -9.89
CA LEU A 104 -19.61 6.96 -10.84
C LEU A 104 -19.93 7.64 -12.17
N ALA A 105 -19.98 6.87 -13.25
CA ALA A 105 -20.42 7.35 -14.54
C ALA A 105 -21.80 8.00 -14.47
N GLY A 106 -21.97 9.17 -15.10
CA GLY A 106 -23.20 9.93 -15.07
C GLY A 106 -23.43 10.77 -13.81
N SER A 107 -22.50 10.75 -12.86
CA SER A 107 -22.50 11.61 -11.67
C SER A 107 -21.40 12.65 -11.76
N ASP A 108 -21.67 13.86 -11.33
CA ASP A 108 -20.68 14.93 -11.17
C ASP A 108 -20.19 15.05 -9.71
N VAL A 109 -20.75 14.22 -8.81
CA VAL A 109 -20.46 14.27 -7.38
C VAL A 109 -19.34 13.29 -7.02
N TRP A 110 -18.31 13.81 -6.36
CA TRP A 110 -17.27 13.01 -5.72
C TRP A 110 -17.74 12.58 -4.32
N VAL A 111 -17.65 11.28 -4.06
CA VAL A 111 -18.03 10.68 -2.78
C VAL A 111 -16.80 10.11 -2.13
N ARG A 112 -16.59 10.37 -0.84
CA ARG A 112 -15.47 9.83 -0.07
C ARG A 112 -15.79 8.39 0.36
N SER A 113 -14.78 7.53 0.29
CA SER A 113 -14.78 6.17 0.86
C SER A 113 -13.52 6.00 1.70
N SER A 114 -13.70 5.64 2.96
CA SER A 114 -12.64 5.48 3.97
C SER A 114 -12.60 4.03 4.47
N ALA A 115 -11.60 3.68 5.27
CA ALA A 115 -11.42 2.33 5.80
C ALA A 115 -12.72 1.78 6.43
N GLY A 116 -13.11 0.57 6.02
CA GLY A 116 -14.34 -0.12 6.40
C GLY A 116 -15.56 0.22 5.52
N GLU A 117 -15.49 1.22 4.66
CA GLU A 117 -16.58 1.59 3.75
C GLU A 117 -16.47 0.86 2.41
N ARG A 118 -17.61 0.78 1.70
CA ARG A 118 -17.72 0.13 0.41
C ARG A 118 -18.51 1.00 -0.56
N PHE A 119 -18.18 0.90 -1.85
CA PHE A 119 -19.03 1.41 -2.90
C PHE A 119 -19.17 0.40 -4.03
N SER A 120 -20.30 0.47 -4.75
CA SER A 120 -20.62 -0.41 -5.87
C SER A 120 -20.47 0.35 -7.18
N ALA A 121 -19.75 -0.24 -8.12
CA ALA A 121 -19.63 0.21 -9.49
C ALA A 121 -20.46 -0.71 -10.40
N PRO A 122 -21.39 -0.19 -11.22
CA PRO A 122 -22.17 -1.00 -12.15
C PRO A 122 -21.27 -1.70 -13.18
N GLY A 123 -21.70 -2.85 -13.68
CA GLY A 123 -21.06 -3.49 -14.82
C GLY A 123 -21.24 -2.71 -16.13
N ASN A 124 -20.36 -2.97 -17.11
CA ASN A 124 -20.33 -2.29 -18.41
C ASN A 124 -20.35 -0.75 -18.27
N SER A 125 -19.60 -0.23 -17.30
CA SER A 125 -19.59 1.16 -16.90
C SER A 125 -18.16 1.62 -16.64
N LYS A 126 -18.01 2.77 -15.99
CA LYS A 126 -16.74 3.30 -15.50
C LYS A 126 -16.95 4.08 -14.22
N PHE A 127 -15.87 4.25 -13.48
CA PHE A 127 -15.82 5.18 -12.35
C PHE A 127 -14.45 5.86 -12.30
N ASP A 128 -14.45 7.08 -11.82
CA ASP A 128 -13.22 7.81 -11.52
C ASP A 128 -12.88 7.62 -10.04
N ILE A 129 -11.60 7.52 -9.72
CA ILE A 129 -11.10 7.51 -8.36
C ILE A 129 -9.95 8.52 -8.25
N ARG A 130 -9.92 9.27 -7.16
CA ARG A 130 -8.77 10.09 -6.81
C ARG A 130 -8.27 9.77 -5.42
N VAL A 131 -6.97 9.66 -5.30
CA VAL A 131 -6.27 9.18 -4.11
C VAL A 131 -5.12 10.14 -3.82
N THR A 132 -5.02 10.60 -2.59
CA THR A 132 -3.94 11.49 -2.12
C THR A 132 -2.84 10.74 -1.38
N ASP A 133 -3.21 9.64 -0.72
CA ASP A 133 -2.32 8.70 -0.05
C ASP A 133 -2.61 7.29 -0.56
N ALA A 134 -1.86 6.27 -0.11
CA ALA A 134 -2.14 4.90 -0.53
C ALA A 134 -3.56 4.47 -0.10
N TYR A 135 -4.35 3.98 -1.06
CA TYR A 135 -5.67 3.42 -0.86
C TYR A 135 -5.62 1.91 -1.03
N HIS A 136 -5.78 1.17 0.06
CA HIS A 136 -5.79 -0.29 0.05
C HIS A 136 -7.22 -0.81 -0.08
N TYR A 137 -7.42 -1.77 -0.96
CA TYR A 137 -8.77 -2.22 -1.28
C TYR A 137 -8.88 -3.74 -1.48
N ILE A 138 -10.08 -4.24 -1.29
CA ILE A 138 -10.54 -5.52 -1.82
C ILE A 138 -11.62 -5.22 -2.85
N CYS A 139 -11.44 -5.72 -4.08
CA CYS A 139 -12.47 -5.67 -5.11
C CYS A 139 -13.20 -7.02 -5.14
N HIS A 140 -14.52 -7.00 -5.00
CA HIS A 140 -15.42 -8.13 -5.12
C HIS A 140 -16.06 -8.08 -6.50
N PHE A 141 -15.93 -9.14 -7.28
CA PHE A 141 -16.56 -9.25 -8.59
C PHE A 141 -17.91 -9.94 -8.45
N GLY A 142 -18.95 -9.34 -9.09
CA GLY A 142 -20.30 -9.87 -9.14
C GLY A 142 -20.50 -10.92 -10.20
#